data_ea1d177ec6d55889344bf0269f96b007
#
_entry.id   ea1d177ec6d55889344bf0269f96b007
#
_cell.length_a   1.000
_cell.length_b   1.000
_cell.length_c   1.000
_cell.angle_alpha   90.00
_cell.angle_beta   90.00
_cell.angle_gamma   90.00
#
_symmetry.space_group_name_H-M   'P 1'
#
loop_
_entity.id
_entity.type
_entity.pdbx_description
1 polymer ?
#
loop_
_entity_poly.entity_id
_entity_poly.type
_entity_poly.pdbx_seq_one_letter_code
_entity_poly.pdbx_strand_id
1 'polypeptide(L)'
;ELYNASDSFDNLISDANKELNYINDILNVNSFDELSKRLRSISFDTLKTPRGFKDDPSLIKYKYIRSDLKDEIKKNLDELCYITDESYAKENKDFKRAIKALLSLVKKYRKELLLKKRSINSYSFSDIASFAVKLLIKDGKKTTLTENISKKYKEILIDECQDNNNLQNVIFKAISFNDSNLFSVGDVKQSIYRFRSACPEIFSRNKDEASRDSFPKLITLSKNFRSRKEVLDFCNFIFENTMTNEFGEVNYDDSERLYLGASFNEGKDLDTEVHIIDGKEKNESEEENLSNIQKEAIYVAEKIKSMLDNSYMVYDNKKGEERKIKESDIVILLRSLKNSEIYVKALNKRNI
;
A
#
# COMPACT_ATOMS: atom_id res chain seq x y z
N GLU A 1 3.05 -30.81 -15.46
CA GLU A 1 4.20 -31.48 -14.79
C GLU A 1 4.16 -33.01 -14.96
N LEU A 2 3.02 -33.68 -14.84
CA LEU A 2 2.89 -35.13 -15.05
C LEU A 2 3.23 -35.57 -16.48
N TYR A 3 3.03 -34.71 -17.49
CA TYR A 3 3.38 -35.01 -18.88
C TYR A 3 4.88 -35.16 -19.14
N ASN A 4 5.74 -34.66 -18.25
CA ASN A 4 7.19 -34.81 -18.33
C ASN A 4 7.71 -36.01 -17.51
N ALA A 5 6.82 -36.75 -16.88
CA ALA A 5 7.13 -37.97 -16.14
C ALA A 5 6.97 -39.20 -17.05
N SER A 6 7.59 -40.30 -16.72
CA SER A 6 7.61 -41.53 -17.53
C SER A 6 6.21 -42.05 -17.86
N ASP A 7 6.10 -42.95 -18.89
CA ASP A 7 4.88 -43.65 -19.34
C ASP A 7 4.07 -44.33 -18.20
N SER A 8 4.65 -44.44 -17.01
CA SER A 8 4.02 -44.99 -15.81
C SER A 8 2.89 -44.12 -15.24
N PHE A 9 2.74 -42.87 -15.69
CA PHE A 9 1.75 -41.92 -15.20
C PHE A 9 0.52 -41.73 -16.10
N ASP A 10 0.38 -42.49 -17.20
CA ASP A 10 -0.69 -42.32 -18.20
C ASP A 10 -2.10 -42.32 -17.57
N ASN A 11 -2.35 -43.21 -16.62
CA ASN A 11 -3.64 -43.27 -15.92
C ASN A 11 -3.89 -42.02 -15.06
N LEU A 12 -2.85 -41.49 -14.40
CA LEU A 12 -2.96 -40.27 -13.61
C LEU A 12 -3.16 -39.04 -14.48
N ILE A 13 -2.53 -39.00 -15.64
CA ILE A 13 -2.72 -37.94 -16.65
C ILE A 13 -4.15 -37.98 -17.18
N SER A 14 -4.69 -39.17 -17.44
CA SER A 14 -6.10 -39.34 -17.84
C SER A 14 -7.06 -38.86 -16.79
N ASP A 15 -6.84 -39.17 -15.50
CA ASP A 15 -7.65 -38.72 -14.39
C ASP A 15 -7.56 -37.19 -14.21
N ALA A 16 -6.36 -36.62 -14.31
CA ALA A 16 -6.15 -35.17 -14.25
C ALA A 16 -6.87 -34.44 -15.40
N ASN A 17 -6.87 -34.98 -16.60
CA ASN A 17 -7.58 -34.41 -17.74
C ASN A 17 -9.11 -34.45 -17.56
N LYS A 18 -9.66 -35.52 -16.98
CA LYS A 18 -11.08 -35.55 -16.60
C LYS A 18 -11.43 -34.47 -15.59
N GLU A 19 -10.59 -34.31 -14.56
CA GLU A 19 -10.78 -33.31 -13.52
C GLU A 19 -10.69 -31.87 -14.07
N LEU A 20 -9.75 -31.61 -15.02
CA LEU A 20 -9.68 -30.34 -15.75
C LEU A 20 -10.94 -30.07 -16.59
N ASN A 21 -11.54 -31.08 -17.18
CA ASN A 21 -12.80 -30.93 -17.92
C ASN A 21 -13.94 -30.50 -16.99
N TYR A 22 -14.02 -31.02 -15.76
CA TYR A 22 -15.01 -30.54 -14.78
C TYR A 22 -14.86 -29.06 -14.47
N ILE A 23 -13.61 -28.57 -14.31
CA ILE A 23 -13.33 -27.16 -14.07
C ILE A 23 -13.78 -26.32 -15.28
N ASN A 24 -13.41 -26.74 -16.49
CA ASN A 24 -13.79 -26.03 -17.71
C ASN A 24 -15.32 -26.00 -17.89
N ASP A 25 -16.01 -27.08 -17.54
CA ASP A 25 -17.46 -27.15 -17.59
C ASP A 25 -18.11 -26.17 -16.61
N ILE A 26 -17.54 -25.99 -15.40
CA ILE A 26 -18.01 -25.03 -14.41
C ILE A 26 -17.78 -23.59 -14.90
N LEU A 27 -16.64 -23.30 -15.48
CA LEU A 27 -16.29 -21.96 -15.98
C LEU A 27 -17.19 -21.48 -17.12
N ASN A 28 -17.86 -22.40 -17.82
CA ASN A 28 -18.72 -22.09 -18.96
C ASN A 28 -20.22 -22.06 -18.62
N VAL A 29 -20.62 -22.18 -17.34
CA VAL A 29 -22.03 -22.11 -16.96
C VAL A 29 -22.52 -20.66 -16.92
N ASN A 30 -23.80 -20.45 -17.26
CA ASN A 30 -24.45 -19.15 -17.34
C ASN A 30 -25.62 -18.96 -16.35
N SER A 31 -25.89 -19.97 -15.51
CA SER A 31 -26.97 -19.92 -14.52
C SER A 31 -26.58 -20.61 -13.21
N PHE A 32 -27.21 -20.20 -12.11
CA PHE A 32 -27.00 -20.83 -10.80
C PHE A 32 -27.53 -22.24 -10.74
N ASP A 33 -28.65 -22.52 -11.40
CA ASP A 33 -29.21 -23.85 -11.46
C ASP A 33 -28.29 -24.83 -12.21
N GLU A 34 -27.71 -24.40 -13.30
CA GLU A 34 -26.73 -25.19 -14.04
C GLU A 34 -25.43 -25.37 -13.24
N LEU A 35 -24.93 -24.30 -12.60
CA LEU A 35 -23.75 -24.36 -11.74
C LEU A 35 -23.92 -25.39 -10.63
N SER A 36 -25.02 -25.31 -9.90
CA SER A 36 -25.35 -26.26 -8.84
C SER A 36 -25.43 -27.72 -9.35
N LYS A 37 -26.03 -27.93 -10.52
CA LYS A 37 -26.09 -29.25 -11.15
C LYS A 37 -24.70 -29.78 -11.53
N ARG A 38 -23.86 -28.94 -12.11
CA ARG A 38 -22.48 -29.29 -12.50
C ARG A 38 -21.59 -29.58 -11.30
N LEU A 39 -21.62 -28.73 -10.29
CA LEU A 39 -20.87 -28.94 -9.05
C LEU A 39 -21.25 -30.27 -8.36
N ARG A 40 -22.54 -30.60 -8.33
CA ARG A 40 -23.04 -31.90 -7.75
C ARG A 40 -22.67 -33.11 -8.58
N SER A 41 -22.40 -32.96 -9.87
CA SER A 41 -22.00 -34.06 -10.76
C SER A 41 -20.52 -34.38 -10.71
N ILE A 42 -19.70 -33.56 -10.07
CA ILE A 42 -18.27 -33.80 -9.95
C ILE A 42 -17.99 -34.97 -9.04
N SER A 43 -17.27 -35.94 -9.55
CA SER A 43 -16.78 -37.09 -8.80
C SER A 43 -15.27 -37.24 -8.96
N PHE A 44 -14.58 -37.47 -7.86
CA PHE A 44 -13.15 -37.72 -7.86
C PHE A 44 -12.89 -39.20 -7.60
N ASP A 45 -12.32 -39.87 -8.58
CA ASP A 45 -11.96 -41.26 -8.46
C ASP A 45 -10.85 -41.49 -7.43
N THR A 46 -10.72 -42.72 -6.92
CA THR A 46 -9.64 -43.08 -6.02
C THR A 46 -8.32 -43.12 -6.77
N LEU A 47 -7.38 -42.29 -6.36
CA LEU A 47 -6.05 -42.17 -6.97
C LEU A 47 -5.25 -43.48 -6.74
N LYS A 48 -4.91 -44.17 -7.81
CA LYS A 48 -4.03 -45.32 -7.77
C LYS A 48 -2.58 -44.88 -7.99
N THR A 49 -1.80 -44.88 -6.92
CA THR A 49 -0.35 -44.55 -7.01
C THR A 49 0.42 -45.69 -7.69
N PRO A 50 1.16 -45.42 -8.75
CA PRO A 50 2.03 -46.44 -9.38
C PRO A 50 3.04 -46.98 -8.38
N ARG A 51 3.35 -48.30 -8.49
CA ARG A 51 4.34 -48.93 -7.60
C ARG A 51 5.73 -48.28 -7.81
N GLY A 52 6.41 -47.96 -6.72
CA GLY A 52 7.75 -47.35 -6.75
C GLY A 52 7.78 -45.83 -6.84
N PHE A 53 6.63 -45.14 -7.05
CA PHE A 53 6.58 -43.68 -7.22
C PHE A 53 5.90 -42.93 -6.05
N LYS A 54 5.84 -43.53 -4.86
CA LYS A 54 5.16 -42.96 -3.71
C LYS A 54 5.72 -41.59 -3.28
N ASP A 55 7.02 -41.44 -3.42
CA ASP A 55 7.76 -40.25 -3.00
C ASP A 55 8.20 -39.37 -4.19
N ASP A 56 7.60 -39.55 -5.35
CA ASP A 56 7.86 -38.71 -6.52
C ASP A 56 7.33 -37.28 -6.29
N PRO A 57 8.19 -36.24 -6.47
CA PRO A 57 7.84 -34.87 -6.21
C PRO A 57 6.62 -34.35 -7.02
N SER A 58 6.52 -34.76 -8.31
CA SER A 58 5.42 -34.36 -9.19
C SER A 58 4.10 -34.99 -8.73
N LEU A 59 4.14 -36.23 -8.28
CA LEU A 59 2.97 -36.94 -7.76
C LEU A 59 2.52 -36.34 -6.40
N ILE A 60 3.46 -36.00 -5.54
CA ILE A 60 3.15 -35.32 -4.25
C ILE A 60 2.47 -33.99 -4.52
N LYS A 61 3.01 -33.17 -5.43
CA LYS A 61 2.44 -31.87 -5.81
C LYS A 61 1.05 -32.03 -6.43
N TYR A 62 0.85 -32.98 -7.33
CA TYR A 62 -0.47 -33.28 -7.90
C TYR A 62 -1.49 -33.66 -6.82
N LYS A 63 -1.13 -34.53 -5.88
CA LYS A 63 -2.01 -34.92 -4.76
C LYS A 63 -2.41 -33.73 -3.89
N TYR A 64 -1.46 -32.83 -3.63
CA TYR A 64 -1.74 -31.62 -2.86
C TYR A 64 -2.73 -30.72 -3.57
N ILE A 65 -2.45 -30.36 -4.84
CA ILE A 65 -3.34 -29.51 -5.66
C ILE A 65 -4.75 -30.13 -5.78
N ARG A 66 -4.81 -31.45 -5.98
CA ARG A 66 -6.07 -32.16 -6.07
C ARG A 66 -6.85 -32.17 -4.78
N SER A 67 -6.19 -32.29 -3.63
CA SER A 67 -6.85 -32.20 -2.31
C SER A 67 -7.43 -30.82 -2.09
N ASP A 68 -6.65 -29.80 -2.36
CA ASP A 68 -7.07 -28.39 -2.24
C ASP A 68 -8.28 -28.09 -3.13
N LEU A 69 -8.25 -28.52 -4.39
CA LEU A 69 -9.37 -28.41 -5.33
C LEU A 69 -10.65 -29.10 -4.81
N LYS A 70 -10.54 -30.29 -4.22
CA LYS A 70 -11.67 -31.01 -3.64
C LYS A 70 -12.32 -30.24 -2.49
N ASP A 71 -11.50 -29.67 -1.62
CA ASP A 71 -11.95 -28.92 -0.47
C ASP A 71 -12.65 -27.61 -0.91
N GLU A 72 -12.09 -26.92 -1.92
CA GLU A 72 -12.71 -25.74 -2.52
C GLU A 72 -14.04 -26.06 -3.21
N ILE A 73 -14.12 -27.15 -3.97
CA ILE A 73 -15.37 -27.57 -4.60
C ILE A 73 -16.42 -27.91 -3.55
N LYS A 74 -16.05 -28.64 -2.47
CA LYS A 74 -16.96 -28.97 -1.38
C LYS A 74 -17.48 -27.70 -0.70
N LYS A 75 -16.61 -26.76 -0.40
CA LYS A 75 -16.97 -25.45 0.15
C LYS A 75 -17.96 -24.70 -0.73
N ASN A 76 -17.70 -24.65 -2.03
CA ASN A 76 -18.61 -24.00 -2.98
C ASN A 76 -19.96 -24.73 -3.11
N LEU A 77 -19.99 -26.05 -2.99
CA LEU A 77 -21.25 -26.81 -2.92
C LEU A 77 -22.09 -26.38 -1.72
N ASP A 78 -21.46 -26.27 -0.54
CA ASP A 78 -22.14 -25.88 0.69
C ASP A 78 -22.64 -24.42 0.65
N GLU A 79 -21.91 -23.51 -0.03
CA GLU A 79 -22.24 -22.08 -0.09
C GLU A 79 -23.20 -21.72 -1.24
N LEU A 80 -23.03 -22.31 -2.43
CA LEU A 80 -23.69 -21.86 -3.66
C LEU A 80 -24.88 -22.74 -4.11
N CYS A 81 -24.93 -24.02 -3.71
CA CYS A 81 -25.96 -24.92 -4.19
C CYS A 81 -27.39 -24.66 -3.65
N TYR A 82 -27.53 -23.70 -2.74
CA TYR A 82 -28.82 -23.19 -2.26
C TYR A 82 -29.35 -22.02 -3.11
N ILE A 83 -28.53 -21.43 -3.94
CA ILE A 83 -28.93 -20.31 -4.79
C ILE A 83 -29.55 -20.89 -6.07
N THR A 84 -30.78 -20.51 -6.36
CA THR A 84 -31.48 -20.82 -7.62
C THR A 84 -31.55 -19.54 -8.47
N ASP A 85 -31.74 -19.71 -9.79
CA ASP A 85 -31.96 -18.57 -10.68
C ASP A 85 -33.17 -17.74 -10.26
N GLU A 86 -34.23 -18.39 -9.74
CA GLU A 86 -35.42 -17.71 -9.24
C GLU A 86 -35.16 -16.92 -7.95
N SER A 87 -34.45 -17.51 -6.96
CA SER A 87 -34.12 -16.84 -5.71
C SER A 87 -33.20 -15.65 -5.97
N TYR A 88 -32.19 -15.83 -6.83
CA TYR A 88 -31.26 -14.76 -7.24
C TYR A 88 -32.01 -13.62 -7.95
N ALA A 89 -32.93 -13.93 -8.87
CA ALA A 89 -33.68 -12.89 -9.58
C ALA A 89 -34.56 -12.08 -8.62
N LYS A 90 -35.20 -12.75 -7.63
CA LYS A 90 -36.01 -12.09 -6.60
C LYS A 90 -35.19 -11.19 -5.70
N GLU A 91 -34.10 -11.70 -5.12
CA GLU A 91 -33.20 -10.92 -4.26
C GLU A 91 -32.58 -9.74 -5.00
N ASN A 92 -32.17 -9.96 -6.26
CA ASN A 92 -31.59 -8.91 -7.09
C ASN A 92 -32.62 -7.80 -7.40
N LYS A 93 -33.89 -8.13 -7.54
CA LYS A 93 -34.98 -7.15 -7.74
C LYS A 93 -35.15 -6.28 -6.49
N ASP A 94 -35.20 -6.88 -5.31
CA ASP A 94 -35.35 -6.17 -4.04
C ASP A 94 -34.09 -5.33 -3.71
N PHE A 95 -32.90 -5.90 -3.93
CA PHE A 95 -31.64 -5.19 -3.82
C PHE A 95 -31.58 -3.98 -4.78
N LYS A 96 -31.98 -4.14 -6.03
CA LYS A 96 -32.04 -3.01 -7.00
C LYS A 96 -32.99 -1.90 -6.54
N ARG A 97 -34.12 -2.24 -5.90
CA ARG A 97 -35.05 -1.25 -5.33
C ARG A 97 -34.38 -0.48 -4.19
N ALA A 98 -33.74 -1.17 -3.26
CA ALA A 98 -33.03 -0.55 -2.14
C ALA A 98 -31.90 0.36 -2.63
N ILE A 99 -31.09 -0.11 -3.59
CA ILE A 99 -30.01 0.70 -4.18
C ILE A 99 -30.54 1.93 -4.92
N LYS A 100 -31.64 1.80 -5.69
CA LYS A 100 -32.27 2.97 -6.35
C LYS A 100 -32.78 3.99 -5.33
N ALA A 101 -33.39 3.55 -4.24
CA ALA A 101 -33.85 4.42 -3.17
C ALA A 101 -32.66 5.12 -2.49
N LEU A 102 -31.58 4.39 -2.17
CA LEU A 102 -30.37 4.94 -1.60
C LEU A 102 -29.71 5.98 -2.53
N LEU A 103 -29.57 5.66 -3.81
CA LEU A 103 -29.01 6.60 -4.79
C LEU A 103 -29.87 7.88 -4.93
N SER A 104 -31.20 7.73 -4.89
CA SER A 104 -32.11 8.88 -4.90
C SER A 104 -31.91 9.76 -3.67
N LEU A 105 -31.81 9.14 -2.48
CA LEU A 105 -31.55 9.83 -1.22
C LEU A 105 -30.20 10.56 -1.25
N VAL A 106 -29.14 9.90 -1.70
CA VAL A 106 -27.80 10.49 -1.82
C VAL A 106 -27.80 11.68 -2.79
N LYS A 107 -28.49 11.56 -3.94
CA LYS A 107 -28.62 12.67 -4.90
C LYS A 107 -29.34 13.87 -4.27
N LYS A 108 -30.43 13.63 -3.56
CA LYS A 108 -31.19 14.68 -2.85
C LYS A 108 -30.33 15.33 -1.77
N TYR A 109 -29.69 14.53 -0.92
CA TYR A 109 -28.77 15.01 0.12
C TYR A 109 -27.65 15.90 -0.46
N ARG A 110 -26.97 15.44 -1.52
CA ARG A 110 -25.91 16.23 -2.18
C ARG A 110 -26.42 17.57 -2.71
N LYS A 111 -27.62 17.61 -3.27
CA LYS A 111 -28.24 18.84 -3.75
C LYS A 111 -28.52 19.83 -2.61
N GLU A 112 -29.16 19.35 -1.54
CA GLU A 112 -29.48 20.17 -0.36
C GLU A 112 -28.19 20.65 0.36
N LEU A 113 -27.20 19.78 0.51
CA LEU A 113 -25.91 20.15 1.07
C LEU A 113 -25.22 21.24 0.27
N LEU A 114 -25.24 21.16 -1.06
CA LEU A 114 -24.64 22.19 -1.92
C LEU A 114 -25.41 23.52 -1.80
N LEU A 115 -26.74 23.50 -1.73
CA LEU A 115 -27.55 24.69 -1.49
C LEU A 115 -27.20 25.32 -0.14
N LYS A 116 -27.05 24.50 0.90
CA LYS A 116 -26.65 24.97 2.23
C LYS A 116 -25.24 25.57 2.22
N LYS A 117 -24.28 24.90 1.61
CA LYS A 117 -22.90 25.42 1.45
C LYS A 117 -22.89 26.77 0.72
N ARG A 118 -23.69 26.92 -0.33
CA ARG A 118 -23.85 28.20 -1.06
C ARG A 118 -24.44 29.30 -0.19
N SER A 119 -25.47 29.00 0.60
CA SER A 119 -26.15 30.01 1.45
C SER A 119 -25.24 30.60 2.55
N ILE A 120 -24.23 29.83 3.00
CA ILE A 120 -23.26 30.27 4.01
C ILE A 120 -21.88 30.59 3.43
N ASN A 121 -21.73 30.50 2.09
CA ASN A 121 -20.48 30.68 1.36
C ASN A 121 -19.30 29.88 1.94
N SER A 122 -19.54 28.62 2.30
CA SER A 122 -18.53 27.73 2.91
C SER A 122 -18.41 26.44 2.13
N TYR A 123 -17.20 26.12 1.65
CA TYR A 123 -16.89 24.98 0.82
C TYR A 123 -15.71 24.21 1.38
N SER A 124 -15.70 22.88 1.23
CA SER A 124 -14.54 22.05 1.52
C SER A 124 -13.51 22.10 0.40
N PHE A 125 -12.27 21.72 0.69
CA PHE A 125 -11.23 21.61 -0.34
C PHE A 125 -11.62 20.67 -1.49
N SER A 126 -12.34 19.58 -1.21
CA SER A 126 -12.84 18.66 -2.24
C SER A 126 -13.93 19.30 -3.12
N ASP A 127 -14.75 20.20 -2.57
CA ASP A 127 -15.71 20.96 -3.38
C ASP A 127 -14.98 21.88 -4.36
N ILE A 128 -13.96 22.61 -3.88
CA ILE A 128 -13.15 23.51 -4.69
C ILE A 128 -12.46 22.74 -5.82
N ALA A 129 -11.82 21.62 -5.51
CA ALA A 129 -11.20 20.77 -6.51
C ALA A 129 -12.22 20.24 -7.55
N SER A 130 -13.41 19.83 -7.09
CA SER A 130 -14.49 19.38 -7.96
C SER A 130 -15.03 20.51 -8.85
N PHE A 131 -15.11 21.74 -8.35
CA PHE A 131 -15.50 22.90 -9.15
C PHE A 131 -14.43 23.23 -10.20
N ALA A 132 -13.15 23.17 -9.81
CA ALA A 132 -12.04 23.35 -10.74
C ALA A 132 -12.11 22.33 -11.90
N VAL A 133 -12.29 21.04 -11.61
CA VAL A 133 -12.45 20.02 -12.65
C VAL A 133 -13.61 20.32 -13.59
N LYS A 134 -14.78 20.74 -13.04
CA LYS A 134 -15.96 21.08 -13.87
C LYS A 134 -15.75 22.30 -14.74
N LEU A 135 -14.92 23.25 -14.31
CA LEU A 135 -14.56 24.43 -15.11
C LEU A 135 -13.55 24.06 -16.21
N LEU A 136 -12.63 23.17 -15.89
CA LEU A 136 -11.54 22.78 -16.79
C LEU A 136 -11.96 21.74 -17.84
N ILE A 137 -12.88 20.84 -17.47
CA ILE A 137 -13.27 19.70 -18.32
C ILE A 137 -14.79 19.66 -18.45
N LYS A 138 -15.27 19.60 -19.69
CA LYS A 138 -16.67 19.41 -20.03
C LYS A 138 -16.78 18.26 -21.05
N ASP A 139 -17.66 17.29 -20.76
CA ASP A 139 -17.90 16.12 -21.62
C ASP A 139 -16.61 15.38 -22.03
N GLY A 140 -15.66 15.26 -21.07
CA GLY A 140 -14.37 14.60 -21.27
C GLY A 140 -13.33 15.41 -22.08
N LYS A 141 -13.63 16.65 -22.45
CA LYS A 141 -12.74 17.51 -23.24
C LYS A 141 -12.33 18.77 -22.47
N LYS A 142 -11.14 19.28 -22.76
CA LYS A 142 -10.68 20.57 -22.24
C LYS A 142 -11.63 21.68 -22.70
N THR A 143 -11.96 22.61 -21.80
CA THR A 143 -12.72 23.81 -22.16
C THR A 143 -11.81 24.86 -22.78
N THR A 144 -12.37 25.86 -23.47
CA THR A 144 -11.61 27.00 -24.01
C THR A 144 -10.84 27.76 -22.89
N LEU A 145 -11.39 27.81 -21.70
CA LEU A 145 -10.69 28.33 -20.52
C LEU A 145 -9.42 27.54 -20.24
N THR A 146 -9.50 26.21 -20.27
CA THR A 146 -8.37 25.32 -20.00
C THR A 146 -7.30 25.43 -21.07
N GLU A 147 -7.69 25.52 -22.35
CA GLU A 147 -6.76 25.74 -23.46
C GLU A 147 -6.00 27.05 -23.31
N ASN A 148 -6.67 28.11 -22.86
CA ASN A 148 -6.04 29.39 -22.59
C ASN A 148 -5.11 29.34 -21.37
N ILE A 149 -5.48 28.58 -20.32
CA ILE A 149 -4.65 28.39 -19.15
C ILE A 149 -3.40 27.57 -19.52
N SER A 150 -3.56 26.46 -20.24
CA SER A 150 -2.42 25.59 -20.62
C SER A 150 -1.34 26.31 -21.43
N LYS A 151 -1.70 27.32 -22.20
CA LYS A 151 -0.76 28.15 -22.97
C LYS A 151 0.04 29.14 -22.11
N LYS A 152 -0.39 29.41 -20.88
CA LYS A 152 0.29 30.36 -19.98
C LYS A 152 1.49 29.76 -19.28
N TYR A 153 1.50 28.44 -19.07
CA TYR A 153 2.57 27.77 -18.34
C TYR A 153 3.54 27.10 -19.30
N LYS A 154 4.80 27.48 -19.24
CA LYS A 154 5.87 26.79 -19.98
C LYS A 154 6.15 25.42 -19.38
N GLU A 155 6.16 25.36 -18.04
CA GLU A 155 6.43 24.16 -17.27
C GLU A 155 5.50 24.10 -16.05
N ILE A 156 5.09 22.91 -15.68
CA ILE A 156 4.29 22.62 -14.48
C ILE A 156 5.09 21.63 -13.65
N LEU A 157 5.57 22.07 -12.51
CA LEU A 157 6.39 21.28 -11.61
C LEU A 157 5.52 20.77 -10.47
N ILE A 158 5.51 19.48 -10.25
CA ILE A 158 4.71 18.80 -9.24
C ILE A 158 5.67 18.03 -8.33
N ASP A 159 5.71 18.41 -7.08
CA ASP A 159 6.47 17.74 -6.04
C ASP A 159 5.57 16.79 -5.25
N GLU A 160 6.16 15.77 -4.60
CA GLU A 160 5.48 14.76 -3.80
C GLU A 160 4.28 14.12 -4.55
N CYS A 161 4.48 13.76 -5.80
CA CYS A 161 3.40 13.26 -6.68
C CYS A 161 2.70 12.02 -6.15
N GLN A 162 3.35 11.19 -5.33
CA GLN A 162 2.76 10.00 -4.70
C GLN A 162 1.62 10.36 -3.74
N ASP A 163 1.57 11.60 -3.25
CA ASP A 163 0.55 12.08 -2.30
C ASP A 163 -0.64 12.77 -2.98
N ASN A 164 -0.63 12.88 -4.31
CA ASN A 164 -1.71 13.47 -5.06
C ASN A 164 -2.94 12.57 -5.11
N ASN A 165 -4.12 13.18 -5.00
CA ASN A 165 -5.38 12.49 -5.26
C ASN A 165 -5.80 12.56 -6.73
N ASN A 166 -6.81 11.77 -7.10
CA ASN A 166 -7.32 11.72 -8.48
C ASN A 166 -7.74 13.09 -9.03
N LEU A 167 -8.41 13.93 -8.22
CA LEU A 167 -8.86 15.24 -8.70
C LEU A 167 -7.69 16.17 -9.00
N GLN A 168 -6.65 16.15 -8.16
CA GLN A 168 -5.42 16.92 -8.40
C GLN A 168 -4.74 16.48 -9.69
N ASN A 169 -4.58 15.17 -9.91
CA ASN A 169 -3.99 14.64 -11.14
C ASN A 169 -4.79 15.03 -12.37
N VAL A 170 -6.12 15.00 -12.31
CA VAL A 170 -7.00 15.45 -13.41
C VAL A 170 -6.79 16.94 -13.68
N ILE A 171 -6.66 17.77 -12.65
CA ILE A 171 -6.42 19.21 -12.79
C ILE A 171 -5.06 19.45 -13.46
N PHE A 172 -3.98 18.80 -12.98
CA PHE A 172 -2.63 18.97 -13.56
C PHE A 172 -2.61 18.56 -15.03
N LYS A 173 -3.18 17.41 -15.39
CA LYS A 173 -3.31 16.97 -16.78
C LYS A 173 -4.16 17.93 -17.63
N ALA A 174 -5.24 18.49 -17.06
CA ALA A 174 -6.08 19.44 -17.77
C ALA A 174 -5.33 20.71 -18.14
N ILE A 175 -4.58 21.31 -17.21
CA ILE A 175 -3.86 22.56 -17.42
C ILE A 175 -2.50 22.38 -18.12
N SER A 176 -2.04 21.15 -18.34
CA SER A 176 -0.83 20.87 -19.10
C SER A 176 -1.06 21.03 -20.63
N PHE A 177 0.01 21.26 -21.35
CA PHE A 177 -0.01 21.27 -22.81
C PHE A 177 0.28 19.86 -23.33
N ASN A 178 -0.77 19.04 -23.51
CA ASN A 178 -0.69 17.64 -23.99
C ASN A 178 0.31 16.79 -23.18
N ASP A 179 0.36 16.99 -21.86
CA ASP A 179 1.29 16.36 -20.92
C ASP A 179 2.80 16.58 -21.22
N SER A 180 3.12 17.42 -22.21
CA SER A 180 4.49 17.64 -22.66
C SER A 180 5.30 18.59 -21.78
N ASN A 181 4.63 19.34 -20.89
CA ASN A 181 5.24 20.32 -19.98
C ASN A 181 5.03 19.99 -18.50
N LEU A 182 4.73 18.71 -18.18
CA LEU A 182 4.65 18.23 -16.80
C LEU A 182 6.00 17.68 -16.36
N PHE A 183 6.47 18.14 -15.21
CA PHE A 183 7.63 17.59 -14.49
C PHE A 183 7.17 17.13 -13.12
N SER A 184 7.17 15.84 -12.89
CA SER A 184 6.66 15.22 -11.67
C SER A 184 7.79 14.59 -10.88
N VAL A 185 7.89 14.93 -9.60
CA VAL A 185 8.85 14.34 -8.67
C VAL A 185 8.08 13.62 -7.57
N GLY A 186 8.56 12.45 -7.17
CA GLY A 186 7.93 11.68 -6.11
C GLY A 186 8.70 10.39 -5.81
N ASP A 187 8.27 9.75 -4.74
CA ASP A 187 8.77 8.45 -4.30
C ASP A 187 7.63 7.63 -3.71
N VAL A 188 7.23 6.56 -4.40
CA VAL A 188 6.09 5.71 -3.98
C VAL A 188 6.30 5.16 -2.57
N LYS A 189 7.55 4.84 -2.19
CA LYS A 189 7.91 4.35 -0.85
C LYS A 189 7.58 5.33 0.27
N GLN A 190 7.47 6.63 -0.05
CA GLN A 190 7.15 7.70 0.90
C GLN A 190 5.66 8.05 0.94
N SER A 191 4.80 7.32 0.21
CA SER A 191 3.36 7.58 0.22
C SER A 191 2.74 7.19 1.56
N ILE A 192 2.33 8.19 2.34
CA ILE A 192 1.73 8.02 3.68
C ILE A 192 0.34 8.65 3.79
N TYR A 193 -0.20 9.24 2.70
CA TYR A 193 -1.45 10.01 2.71
C TYR A 193 -2.64 9.31 2.05
N ARG A 194 -2.67 7.96 1.98
CA ARG A 194 -3.86 7.23 1.49
C ARG A 194 -5.14 7.58 2.24
N PHE A 195 -5.07 7.84 3.55
CA PHE A 195 -6.21 8.30 4.35
C PHE A 195 -6.75 9.68 3.94
N ARG A 196 -6.00 10.44 3.12
CA ARG A 196 -6.42 11.68 2.45
C ARG A 196 -6.76 11.47 0.98
N SER A 197 -7.00 10.22 0.57
CA SER A 197 -7.29 9.83 -0.81
C SER A 197 -6.13 10.04 -1.79
N ALA A 198 -4.88 9.99 -1.31
CA ALA A 198 -3.72 9.91 -2.19
C ALA A 198 -3.79 8.63 -3.02
N CYS A 199 -3.35 8.71 -4.27
CA CYS A 199 -3.39 7.62 -5.24
C CYS A 199 -1.98 7.38 -5.82
N PRO A 200 -1.06 6.76 -5.05
CA PRO A 200 0.31 6.51 -5.50
C PRO A 200 0.38 5.63 -6.75
N GLU A 201 -0.64 4.82 -7.00
CA GLU A 201 -0.76 3.97 -8.18
C GLU A 201 -0.71 4.78 -9.49
N ILE A 202 -1.16 6.03 -9.47
CA ILE A 202 -1.09 6.91 -10.65
C ILE A 202 0.36 7.26 -10.93
N PHE A 203 1.14 7.57 -9.88
CA PHE A 203 2.55 7.87 -10.02
C PHE A 203 3.35 6.63 -10.46
N SER A 204 3.09 5.46 -9.87
CA SER A 204 3.69 4.18 -10.28
C SER A 204 3.45 3.90 -11.75
N ARG A 205 2.20 4.00 -12.21
CA ARG A 205 1.87 3.79 -13.63
C ARG A 205 2.59 4.79 -14.54
N ASN A 206 2.64 6.07 -14.18
CA ASN A 206 3.38 7.06 -14.98
C ASN A 206 4.89 6.75 -15.02
N LYS A 207 5.46 6.20 -13.93
CA LYS A 207 6.86 5.72 -13.88
C LYS A 207 7.07 4.54 -14.83
N ASP A 208 6.14 3.57 -14.84
CA ASP A 208 6.23 2.37 -15.68
C ASP A 208 6.08 2.71 -17.17
N GLU A 209 5.23 3.70 -17.50
CA GLU A 209 5.03 4.19 -18.88
C GLU A 209 6.20 5.04 -19.38
N ALA A 210 7.04 5.55 -18.47
CA ALA A 210 8.16 6.40 -18.80
C ALA A 210 9.43 5.61 -19.13
N SER A 211 10.26 6.13 -20.03
CA SER A 211 11.52 5.52 -20.45
C SER A 211 12.68 6.49 -20.26
N ARG A 212 13.90 5.95 -20.18
CA ARG A 212 15.12 6.78 -20.10
C ARG A 212 15.45 7.45 -21.44
N ASP A 213 15.04 6.84 -22.54
CA ASP A 213 15.48 7.22 -23.89
C ASP A 213 14.39 7.88 -24.72
N SER A 214 13.14 7.87 -24.27
CA SER A 214 11.99 8.43 -24.98
C SER A 214 11.10 9.27 -24.06
N PHE A 215 10.16 9.99 -24.65
CA PHE A 215 9.14 10.72 -23.90
C PHE A 215 7.90 9.83 -23.65
N PRO A 216 7.33 9.84 -22.45
CA PRO A 216 7.76 10.56 -21.24
C PRO A 216 9.10 10.02 -20.68
N LYS A 217 9.94 10.93 -20.19
CA LYS A 217 11.30 10.62 -19.76
C LYS A 217 11.36 10.30 -18.27
N LEU A 218 11.97 9.16 -17.92
CA LEU A 218 12.25 8.77 -16.53
C LEU A 218 13.66 9.20 -16.11
N ILE A 219 13.74 9.89 -14.97
CA ILE A 219 15.01 10.24 -14.31
C ILE A 219 14.95 9.68 -12.89
N THR A 220 15.86 8.77 -12.57
CA THR A 220 15.96 8.16 -11.24
C THR A 220 17.00 8.89 -10.40
N LEU A 221 16.60 9.35 -9.21
CA LEU A 221 17.47 9.99 -8.23
C LEU A 221 17.72 9.01 -7.07
N SER A 222 18.76 8.19 -7.18
CA SER A 222 19.06 7.13 -6.19
C SER A 222 19.97 7.59 -5.05
N LYS A 223 20.68 8.74 -5.22
CA LYS A 223 21.64 9.24 -4.22
C LYS A 223 20.95 10.08 -3.15
N ASN A 224 21.18 9.72 -1.89
CA ASN A 224 20.73 10.48 -0.71
C ASN A 224 21.88 11.34 -0.19
N PHE A 225 21.63 12.66 -0.10
CA PHE A 225 22.58 13.66 0.39
C PHE A 225 22.25 14.18 1.80
N ARG A 226 21.20 13.64 2.42
CA ARG A 226 20.68 14.09 3.72
C ARG A 226 21.18 13.23 4.87
N SER A 227 21.18 11.92 4.68
CA SER A 227 21.41 10.94 5.74
C SER A 227 22.78 10.29 5.63
N ARG A 228 23.32 9.89 6.77
CA ARG A 228 24.56 9.11 6.86
C ARG A 228 24.35 7.68 6.36
N LYS A 229 25.46 7.01 6.06
CA LYS A 229 25.47 5.62 5.55
C LYS A 229 24.75 4.65 6.49
N GLU A 230 25.00 4.76 7.78
CA GLU A 230 24.45 3.87 8.82
C GLU A 230 22.93 3.90 8.85
N VAL A 231 22.34 5.08 8.66
CA VAL A 231 20.87 5.25 8.55
C VAL A 231 20.34 4.64 7.25
N LEU A 232 21.03 4.89 6.13
CA LEU A 232 20.63 4.36 4.82
C LEU A 232 20.73 2.84 4.77
N ASP A 233 21.79 2.26 5.31
CA ASP A 233 22.00 0.81 5.36
C ASP A 233 20.90 0.13 6.20
N PHE A 234 20.52 0.72 7.32
CA PHE A 234 19.43 0.21 8.12
C PHE A 234 18.08 0.29 7.40
N CYS A 235 17.77 1.42 6.74
CA CYS A 235 16.57 1.54 5.93
C CYS A 235 16.54 0.52 4.80
N ASN A 236 17.64 0.36 4.08
CA ASN A 236 17.78 -0.64 3.02
C ASN A 236 17.55 -2.05 3.57
N PHE A 237 18.19 -2.41 4.69
CA PHE A 237 18.01 -3.72 5.33
C PHE A 237 16.55 -4.02 5.67
N ILE A 238 15.83 -3.05 6.24
CA ILE A 238 14.41 -3.24 6.58
C ILE A 238 13.58 -3.41 5.31
N PHE A 239 13.75 -2.54 4.32
CA PHE A 239 12.90 -2.54 3.12
C PHE A 239 13.17 -3.73 2.20
N GLU A 240 14.41 -4.18 2.06
CA GLU A 240 14.77 -5.40 1.33
C GLU A 240 14.07 -6.66 1.90
N ASN A 241 13.83 -6.68 3.21
CA ASN A 241 13.19 -7.81 3.88
C ASN A 241 11.67 -7.69 4.03
N THR A 242 11.10 -6.51 3.83
CA THR A 242 9.67 -6.28 4.13
C THR A 242 8.87 -5.72 2.96
N MET A 243 9.50 -5.02 2.01
CA MET A 243 8.78 -4.31 0.96
C MET A 243 8.69 -5.13 -0.32
N THR A 244 7.47 -5.55 -0.65
CA THR A 244 7.13 -6.29 -1.88
C THR A 244 5.93 -5.62 -2.56
N ASN A 245 5.63 -5.98 -3.80
CA ASN A 245 4.43 -5.51 -4.49
C ASN A 245 3.13 -5.80 -3.71
N GLU A 246 3.09 -6.91 -2.97
CA GLU A 246 1.92 -7.28 -2.17
C GLU A 246 1.83 -6.47 -0.87
N PHE A 247 2.95 -6.13 -0.25
CA PHE A 247 3.01 -5.48 1.06
C PHE A 247 3.57 -4.06 1.03
N GLY A 248 3.94 -3.50 -0.03
CA GLY A 248 4.47 -2.13 -0.11
C GLY A 248 4.21 -1.48 -1.45
N GLU A 249 3.53 -2.21 -2.35
CA GLU A 249 3.19 -1.78 -3.70
C GLU A 249 4.41 -1.50 -4.58
N VAL A 250 5.61 -1.81 -4.08
CA VAL A 250 6.89 -1.65 -4.76
C VAL A 250 7.79 -2.82 -4.36
N ASN A 251 8.43 -3.46 -5.33
CA ASN A 251 9.53 -4.38 -5.04
C ASN A 251 10.79 -3.57 -4.76
N TYR A 252 11.36 -3.76 -3.57
CA TYR A 252 12.57 -3.04 -3.18
C TYR A 252 13.81 -3.74 -3.76
N ASP A 253 14.22 -3.32 -4.94
CA ASP A 253 15.39 -3.81 -5.66
C ASP A 253 16.48 -2.72 -5.76
N ASP A 254 17.53 -2.97 -6.52
CA ASP A 254 18.64 -2.04 -6.73
C ASP A 254 18.20 -0.68 -7.30
N SER A 255 17.07 -0.62 -8.01
CA SER A 255 16.53 0.64 -8.55
C SER A 255 15.85 1.51 -7.48
N GLU A 256 15.37 0.89 -6.41
CA GLU A 256 14.69 1.53 -5.28
C GLU A 256 15.61 1.76 -4.08
N ARG A 257 16.79 1.13 -4.08
CA ARG A 257 17.78 1.19 -3.02
C ARG A 257 18.29 2.62 -2.82
N LEU A 258 18.54 2.99 -1.56
CA LEU A 258 19.13 4.28 -1.18
C LEU A 258 20.65 4.20 -1.21
N TYR A 259 21.30 5.08 -1.95
CA TYR A 259 22.75 5.18 -2.05
C TYR A 259 23.27 6.46 -1.42
N LEU A 260 24.38 6.36 -0.71
CA LEU A 260 25.04 7.52 -0.13
C LEU A 260 25.52 8.48 -1.24
N GLY A 261 25.10 9.74 -1.17
CA GLY A 261 25.50 10.80 -2.11
C GLY A 261 26.39 11.86 -1.51
N ALA A 262 26.37 12.02 -0.18
CA ALA A 262 27.15 13.02 0.54
C ALA A 262 28.36 12.40 1.24
N SER A 263 29.38 13.21 1.48
CA SER A 263 30.49 12.85 2.36
C SER A 263 30.19 13.34 3.78
N PHE A 264 30.37 12.47 4.76
CA PHE A 264 30.24 12.79 6.17
C PHE A 264 31.55 12.50 6.88
N ASN A 265 31.86 13.27 7.92
CA ASN A 265 33.00 12.98 8.76
C ASN A 265 32.86 11.62 9.45
N GLU A 266 33.96 10.92 9.62
CA GLU A 266 34.01 9.75 10.47
C GLU A 266 33.67 10.15 11.91
N GLY A 267 32.91 9.29 12.60
CA GLY A 267 32.50 9.50 13.97
C GLY A 267 32.44 8.16 14.71
N LYS A 268 32.33 8.20 16.02
CA LYS A 268 32.13 7.01 16.87
C LYS A 268 30.64 6.85 17.18
N ASP A 269 30.22 5.63 17.42
CA ASP A 269 28.86 5.27 17.88
C ASP A 269 27.75 5.85 16.98
N LEU A 270 27.92 5.69 15.66
CA LEU A 270 26.98 6.18 14.65
C LEU A 270 25.99 5.14 14.18
N ASP A 271 26.09 3.92 14.66
CA ASP A 271 25.24 2.79 14.28
C ASP A 271 23.76 3.03 14.66
N THR A 272 22.88 2.58 13.79
CA THR A 272 21.44 2.60 14.10
C THR A 272 21.11 1.56 15.15
N GLU A 273 20.55 1.98 16.27
CA GLU A 273 20.20 1.12 17.38
C GLU A 273 18.71 0.73 17.33
N VAL A 274 18.41 -0.52 17.65
CA VAL A 274 17.05 -1.02 17.86
C VAL A 274 16.89 -1.45 19.31
N HIS A 275 16.00 -0.79 20.04
CA HIS A 275 15.73 -1.08 21.44
C HIS A 275 14.37 -1.74 21.60
N ILE A 276 14.35 -2.92 22.22
CA ILE A 276 13.13 -3.69 22.51
C ILE A 276 12.85 -3.62 23.99
N ILE A 277 11.69 -3.09 24.37
CA ILE A 277 11.29 -2.92 25.77
C ILE A 277 10.22 -3.99 26.09
N ASP A 278 10.51 -4.89 27.04
CA ASP A 278 9.55 -5.87 27.51
C ASP A 278 8.49 -5.21 28.40
N GLY A 279 7.26 -5.14 27.88
CA GLY A 279 6.12 -4.62 28.61
C GLY A 279 5.59 -5.53 29.72
N LYS A 280 6.02 -6.81 29.76
CA LYS A 280 5.47 -7.83 30.66
C LYS A 280 6.18 -7.93 32.00
N GLU A 281 7.37 -7.37 32.19
CA GLU A 281 8.03 -7.35 33.47
C GLU A 281 7.19 -6.60 34.49
N LYS A 282 6.56 -7.37 35.39
CA LYS A 282 6.01 -6.86 36.65
C LYS A 282 7.16 -6.75 37.60
N ASN A 283 7.61 -5.55 37.89
CA ASN A 283 8.49 -5.33 39.05
C ASN A 283 7.71 -5.73 40.33
N GLU A 284 8.28 -6.59 41.13
CA GLU A 284 7.70 -7.07 42.40
C GLU A 284 7.54 -5.96 43.48
N SER A 285 8.01 -4.76 43.22
CA SER A 285 7.78 -3.58 44.06
C SER A 285 6.48 -2.89 43.61
N GLU A 286 5.56 -2.71 44.55
CA GLU A 286 4.21 -2.15 44.41
C GLU A 286 4.13 -0.68 43.92
N GLU A 287 5.18 -0.12 43.38
CA GLU A 287 5.19 1.26 42.88
C GLU A 287 4.95 1.29 41.37
N GLU A 288 3.72 1.64 41.04
CA GLU A 288 3.19 2.05 39.75
C GLU A 288 3.19 0.97 38.62
N ASN A 289 2.02 0.41 38.36
CA ASN A 289 1.71 -0.33 37.14
C ASN A 289 1.83 0.62 35.93
N LEU A 290 3.06 0.88 35.48
CA LEU A 290 3.31 1.73 34.30
C LEU A 290 2.77 1.04 33.03
N SER A 291 2.03 1.77 32.23
CA SER A 291 1.65 1.32 30.89
C SER A 291 2.89 1.17 30.01
N ASN A 292 2.81 0.30 28.97
CA ASN A 292 3.92 0.08 28.06
C ASN A 292 4.46 1.39 27.45
N ILE A 293 3.55 2.32 27.14
CA ILE A 293 3.92 3.62 26.57
C ILE A 293 4.64 4.53 27.59
N GLN A 294 4.33 4.38 28.88
CA GLN A 294 5.07 5.10 29.93
C GLN A 294 6.47 4.52 30.12
N LYS A 295 6.62 3.20 30.08
CA LYS A 295 7.94 2.54 30.10
C LYS A 295 8.80 2.98 28.93
N GLU A 296 8.21 3.01 27.72
CA GLU A 296 8.88 3.50 26.50
C GLU A 296 9.31 4.95 26.63
N ALA A 297 8.41 5.83 27.06
CA ALA A 297 8.70 7.26 27.20
C ALA A 297 9.80 7.52 28.26
N ILE A 298 9.81 6.75 29.36
CA ILE A 298 10.84 6.81 30.39
C ILE A 298 12.20 6.41 29.80
N TYR A 299 12.24 5.28 29.09
CA TYR A 299 13.46 4.79 28.45
C TYR A 299 14.02 5.80 27.45
N VAL A 300 13.18 6.35 26.57
CA VAL A 300 13.58 7.37 25.59
C VAL A 300 14.15 8.60 26.30
N ALA A 301 13.49 9.08 27.35
CA ALA A 301 13.96 10.24 28.11
C ALA A 301 15.31 9.98 28.83
N GLU A 302 15.54 8.75 29.33
CA GLU A 302 16.83 8.34 29.93
C GLU A 302 17.94 8.26 28.87
N LYS A 303 17.67 7.69 27.71
CA LYS A 303 18.64 7.65 26.61
C LYS A 303 19.06 9.05 26.20
N ILE A 304 18.09 9.96 25.99
CA ILE A 304 18.36 11.35 25.64
C ILE A 304 19.18 12.04 26.74
N LYS A 305 18.80 11.85 28.02
CA LYS A 305 19.55 12.42 29.15
C LYS A 305 20.98 11.95 29.17
N SER A 306 21.19 10.65 28.99
CA SER A 306 22.54 10.06 28.92
C SER A 306 23.37 10.64 27.79
N MET A 307 22.79 10.87 26.60
CA MET A 307 23.51 11.49 25.48
C MET A 307 23.93 12.94 25.81
N LEU A 308 23.05 13.71 26.43
CA LEU A 308 23.34 15.10 26.83
C LEU A 308 24.40 15.18 27.92
N ASP A 309 24.28 14.36 28.98
CA ASP A 309 25.20 14.35 30.12
C ASP A 309 26.59 13.84 29.76
N ASN A 310 26.67 12.81 28.90
CA ASN A 310 27.93 12.27 28.40
C ASN A 310 28.54 13.12 27.27
N SER A 311 27.94 14.28 26.95
CA SER A 311 28.43 15.20 25.94
C SER A 311 28.68 14.53 24.59
N TYR A 312 27.69 13.74 24.11
CA TYR A 312 27.73 13.13 22.78
C TYR A 312 28.08 14.19 21.72
N MET A 313 28.96 13.84 20.77
CA MET A 313 29.46 14.79 19.78
C MET A 313 28.64 14.69 18.51
N VAL A 314 28.27 15.85 17.97
CA VAL A 314 27.57 15.97 16.67
C VAL A 314 28.35 16.95 15.78
N TYR A 315 28.30 16.70 14.46
CA TYR A 315 28.95 17.58 13.50
C TYR A 315 27.99 18.71 13.07
N ASP A 316 28.44 19.95 13.26
CA ASP A 316 27.70 21.14 12.83
C ASP A 316 28.09 21.50 11.39
N ASN A 317 27.24 21.10 10.43
CA ASN A 317 27.47 21.36 9.01
C ASN A 317 27.60 22.85 8.65
N LYS A 318 27.00 23.75 9.46
CA LYS A 318 27.08 25.22 9.19
C LYS A 318 28.40 25.79 9.62
N LYS A 319 28.99 25.27 10.69
CA LYS A 319 30.25 25.72 11.22
C LYS A 319 31.44 24.92 10.73
N GLY A 320 31.22 23.70 10.24
CA GLY A 320 32.28 22.80 9.82
C GLY A 320 33.09 22.19 10.97
N GLU A 321 32.51 22.09 12.18
CA GLU A 321 33.20 21.64 13.39
C GLU A 321 32.32 20.65 14.22
N GLU A 322 32.96 19.82 15.04
CA GLU A 322 32.27 19.01 16.02
C GLU A 322 31.91 19.84 17.26
N ARG A 323 30.72 19.61 17.79
CA ARG A 323 30.22 20.20 19.04
C ARG A 323 29.46 19.22 19.86
N LYS A 324 29.26 19.51 21.14
CA LYS A 324 28.36 18.76 22.01
C LYS A 324 26.93 18.81 21.50
N ILE A 325 26.23 17.68 21.66
CA ILE A 325 24.81 17.57 21.34
C ILE A 325 23.98 18.53 22.20
N LYS A 326 22.89 19.01 21.64
CA LYS A 326 21.88 19.83 22.35
C LYS A 326 20.50 19.20 22.12
N GLU A 327 19.54 19.56 22.95
CA GLU A 327 18.16 19.10 22.84
C GLU A 327 17.57 19.35 21.43
N SER A 328 17.94 20.49 20.82
CA SER A 328 17.50 20.86 19.47
C SER A 328 18.05 19.98 18.34
N ASP A 329 19.03 19.12 18.62
CA ASP A 329 19.56 18.17 17.63
C ASP A 329 18.79 16.84 17.63
N ILE A 330 17.87 16.65 18.57
CA ILE A 330 17.17 15.39 18.80
C ILE A 330 15.69 15.55 18.43
N VAL A 331 15.15 14.59 17.71
CA VAL A 331 13.74 14.55 17.34
C VAL A 331 13.13 13.18 17.69
N ILE A 332 11.98 13.19 18.36
CA ILE A 332 11.21 11.99 18.63
C ILE A 332 10.07 11.89 17.61
N LEU A 333 10.09 10.87 16.77
CA LEU A 333 9.04 10.60 15.80
C LEU A 333 8.05 9.58 16.37
N LEU A 334 6.78 9.93 16.41
CA LEU A 334 5.70 9.09 16.90
C LEU A 334 4.71 8.80 15.79
N ARG A 335 4.18 7.58 15.74
CA ARG A 335 3.11 7.23 14.79
C ARG A 335 1.86 8.10 14.97
N SER A 336 1.58 8.53 16.19
CA SER A 336 0.44 9.40 16.54
C SER A 336 0.81 10.29 17.70
N LEU A 337 0.39 11.55 17.63
CA LEU A 337 0.60 12.52 18.72
C LEU A 337 -0.32 12.33 19.93
N LYS A 338 -1.24 11.35 19.89
CA LYS A 338 -2.19 11.09 20.98
C LYS A 338 -1.52 10.94 22.35
N ASN A 339 -0.32 10.34 22.37
CA ASN A 339 0.43 10.05 23.59
C ASN A 339 1.66 10.95 23.78
N SER A 340 1.82 12.00 22.97
CA SER A 340 3.00 12.90 23.04
C SER A 340 3.19 13.53 24.42
N GLU A 341 2.11 13.83 25.15
CA GLU A 341 2.19 14.37 26.51
C GLU A 341 2.91 13.44 27.51
N ILE A 342 2.86 12.12 27.29
CA ILE A 342 3.55 11.15 28.16
C ILE A 342 5.05 11.29 28.00
N TYR A 343 5.54 11.48 26.75
CA TYR A 343 6.96 11.73 26.48
C TYR A 343 7.39 13.09 27.03
N VAL A 344 6.59 14.14 26.85
CA VAL A 344 6.87 15.47 27.41
C VAL A 344 7.01 15.38 28.96
N LYS A 345 6.11 14.66 29.61
CA LYS A 345 6.20 14.46 31.09
C LYS A 345 7.46 13.68 31.49
N ALA A 346 7.84 12.66 30.71
CA ALA A 346 9.04 11.88 30.99
C ALA A 346 10.34 12.70 30.81
N LEU A 347 10.40 13.57 29.78
CA LEU A 347 11.49 14.49 29.53
C LEU A 347 11.59 15.56 30.63
N ASN A 348 10.47 16.22 30.96
CA ASN A 348 10.44 17.25 32.02
C ASN A 348 10.88 16.73 33.37
N LYS A 349 10.56 15.46 33.74
CA LYS A 349 11.02 14.81 34.97
C LYS A 349 12.57 14.68 35.02
N ARG A 350 13.24 14.78 33.88
CA ARG A 350 14.72 14.70 33.74
C ARG A 350 15.37 16.03 33.41
N ASN A 351 14.58 17.13 33.50
CA ASN A 351 15.01 18.49 33.16
C ASN A 351 15.51 18.63 31.71
N ILE A 352 14.76 18.01 30.78
CA ILE A 352 14.92 18.12 29.34
C ILE A 352 13.69 18.77 28.76
#